data_23346ef51419c73110a1af0c7dac238a
#
_entry.id   23346ef51419c73110a1af0c7dac238a
#
_cell.length_a   1.000
_cell.length_b   1.000
_cell.length_c   1.000
_cell.angle_alpha   90.00
_cell.angle_beta   90.00
_cell.angle_gamma   90.00
#
_symmetry.space_group_name_H-M   'P 1'
#
loop_
_entity.id
_entity.type
_entity.pdbx_description
1 polymer ?
#
loop_
_entity_poly.entity_id
_entity_poly.type
_entity_poly.pdbx_seq_one_letter_code
_entity_poly.pdbx_strand_id
1 'polypeptide(L)'
;MSWMSARPLEQIRSADQAIEEMARQAIDSEPDGHDHKSDVLYHFDLSVAGGLAEPAAAPYEHQANVPGTPQRWNPIMVLAEADHNLPPGVDVLEALLYLADPESKCRQIAEKAMEVFGSVGAVLSARVPDLTKKLGVRQEIAYALRAIHAGMRSVLREPLRERIPIGTFTELIDYVGITLKHETIEVLHMLYLDRKNGLISDEETHRGTVDHVPIYPREIVKRALEFGASAVIMVHNHPSGDPTPSKADVSFSQQVERALSVMNIALHDSLIVGRSGFASLRSLGQL
;
A
#
# COMPACT_ATOMS: atom_id res chain seq x y z
N MET A 1 26.86 -1.30 -31.49
CA MET A 1 26.28 -2.64 -31.47
C MET A 1 25.70 -2.83 -30.10
N SER A 2 24.50 -2.39 -29.94
CA SER A 2 23.20 -3.07 -29.92
C SER A 2 23.12 -4.18 -28.87
N TRP A 3 22.44 -3.89 -27.77
CA TRP A 3 21.58 -4.78 -26.95
C TRP A 3 20.78 -3.92 -25.98
N MET A 4 19.78 -3.25 -26.50
CA MET A 4 18.63 -2.80 -25.70
C MET A 4 17.47 -3.74 -26.07
N SER A 5 17.22 -4.74 -25.23
CA SER A 5 16.08 -5.63 -25.36
C SER A 5 14.92 -5.08 -24.55
N ALA A 6 13.95 -4.52 -25.25
CA ALA A 6 12.66 -4.11 -24.70
C ALA A 6 11.78 -5.36 -24.49
N ARG A 7 11.72 -5.91 -23.28
CA ARG A 7 10.82 -7.03 -22.93
C ARG A 7 10.11 -6.99 -21.58
N PRO A 8 9.80 -5.88 -20.94
CA PRO A 8 8.91 -5.93 -19.76
C PRO A 8 7.42 -5.73 -20.08
N LEU A 9 7.06 -5.01 -21.14
CA LEU A 9 5.65 -4.64 -21.39
C LEU A 9 4.80 -5.74 -22.05
N GLU A 10 5.40 -6.64 -22.83
CA GLU A 10 4.68 -7.77 -23.44
C GLU A 10 4.35 -8.87 -22.44
N GLN A 11 5.18 -9.07 -21.41
CA GLN A 11 4.90 -10.05 -20.36
C GLN A 11 3.78 -9.60 -19.42
N ILE A 12 3.65 -8.30 -19.17
CA ILE A 12 2.55 -7.74 -18.35
C ILE A 12 1.22 -7.88 -19.11
N ARG A 13 1.19 -7.58 -20.40
CA ARG A 13 -0.02 -7.77 -21.23
C ARG A 13 -0.46 -9.22 -21.35
N SER A 14 0.48 -10.16 -21.39
CA SER A 14 0.15 -11.59 -21.44
C SER A 14 -0.38 -12.13 -20.10
N ALA A 15 0.01 -11.54 -18.99
CA ALA A 15 -0.52 -11.89 -17.67
C ALA A 15 -1.97 -11.42 -17.50
N ASP A 16 -2.28 -10.19 -17.90
CA ASP A 16 -3.64 -9.65 -17.87
C ASP A 16 -4.61 -10.46 -18.77
N GLN A 17 -4.17 -10.86 -19.96
CA GLN A 17 -4.96 -11.71 -20.84
C GLN A 17 -5.17 -13.12 -20.29
N ALA A 18 -4.16 -13.71 -19.66
CA ALA A 18 -4.28 -15.03 -19.01
C ALA A 18 -5.24 -15.01 -17.83
N ILE A 19 -5.25 -13.92 -17.06
CA ILE A 19 -6.17 -13.72 -15.92
C ILE A 19 -7.62 -13.56 -16.41
N GLU A 20 -7.84 -12.80 -17.49
CA GLU A 20 -9.17 -12.65 -18.10
C GLU A 20 -9.71 -13.96 -18.68
N GLU A 21 -8.85 -14.76 -19.26
CA GLU A 21 -9.19 -16.05 -19.85
C GLU A 21 -9.49 -17.12 -18.77
N MET A 22 -8.76 -17.12 -17.65
CA MET A 22 -9.03 -17.96 -16.49
C MET A 22 -10.33 -17.56 -15.78
N ALA A 23 -10.64 -16.27 -15.68
CA ALA A 23 -11.92 -15.79 -15.11
C ALA A 23 -13.12 -16.22 -15.97
N ARG A 24 -12.99 -16.20 -17.30
CA ARG A 24 -14.05 -16.69 -18.21
C ARG A 24 -14.26 -18.19 -18.12
N GLN A 25 -13.19 -19.00 -18.01
CA GLN A 25 -13.29 -20.46 -17.88
C GLN A 25 -13.91 -20.89 -16.54
N ALA A 26 -13.75 -20.10 -15.47
CA ALA A 26 -14.38 -20.37 -14.17
C ALA A 26 -15.89 -20.15 -14.18
N ILE A 27 -16.40 -19.23 -15.02
CA ILE A 27 -17.85 -18.93 -15.14
C ILE A 27 -18.58 -19.99 -15.97
N ASP A 28 -17.90 -20.63 -16.94
CA ASP A 28 -18.51 -21.61 -17.85
C ASP A 28 -18.50 -23.07 -17.31
N SER A 29 -17.95 -23.32 -16.12
CA SER A 29 -17.82 -24.67 -15.54
C SER A 29 -18.70 -24.92 -14.31
N GLU A 30 -19.95 -24.51 -14.30
CA GLU A 30 -20.92 -25.03 -13.31
C GLU A 30 -21.49 -26.37 -13.76
N PRO A 31 -21.27 -27.45 -13.01
CA PRO A 31 -22.10 -28.63 -13.11
C PRO A 31 -23.21 -28.58 -12.06
N ASP A 32 -24.42 -28.94 -12.50
CA ASP A 32 -25.63 -29.07 -11.73
C ASP A 32 -25.48 -29.82 -10.38
N GLY A 33 -26.01 -29.18 -9.34
CA GLY A 33 -26.68 -29.80 -8.20
C GLY A 33 -25.86 -30.79 -7.36
N HIS A 34 -25.29 -30.32 -6.24
CA HIS A 34 -25.45 -30.94 -4.93
C HIS A 34 -24.86 -30.06 -3.81
N ASP A 35 -25.66 -29.95 -2.76
CA ASP A 35 -25.46 -29.26 -1.51
C ASP A 35 -24.18 -29.70 -0.77
N HIS A 36 -23.11 -28.88 -0.74
CA HIS A 36 -22.09 -28.91 0.30
C HIS A 36 -21.60 -27.47 0.56
N LYS A 37 -22.08 -26.92 1.68
CA LYS A 37 -21.60 -25.71 2.30
C LYS A 37 -20.17 -25.91 2.79
N SER A 38 -19.18 -25.63 1.98
CA SER A 38 -17.80 -25.30 2.40
C SER A 38 -16.91 -25.24 1.17
N ASP A 39 -16.86 -24.14 0.46
CA ASP A 39 -15.73 -23.72 -0.37
C ASP A 39 -16.15 -22.47 -1.17
N VAL A 40 -16.39 -21.37 -0.45
CA VAL A 40 -16.46 -20.07 -1.12
C VAL A 40 -15.03 -19.55 -1.21
N LEU A 41 -14.31 -20.00 -2.22
CA LEU A 41 -13.12 -19.34 -2.73
C LEU A 41 -13.57 -17.99 -3.30
N TYR A 42 -13.39 -16.92 -2.55
CA TYR A 42 -13.55 -15.57 -3.09
C TYR A 42 -12.42 -15.30 -4.08
N HIS A 43 -12.74 -15.38 -5.37
CA HIS A 43 -11.88 -14.83 -6.41
C HIS A 43 -11.87 -13.30 -6.27
N PHE A 44 -10.70 -12.74 -6.00
CA PHE A 44 -10.49 -11.31 -6.10
C PHE A 44 -10.49 -10.92 -7.58
N ASP A 45 -11.39 -10.04 -7.96
CA ASP A 45 -11.42 -9.50 -9.33
C ASP A 45 -10.26 -8.52 -9.54
N LEU A 46 -9.27 -8.92 -10.32
CA LEU A 46 -8.08 -8.14 -10.63
C LEU A 46 -8.30 -7.14 -11.80
N SER A 47 -9.50 -7.01 -12.33
CA SER A 47 -9.77 -6.24 -13.56
C SER A 47 -9.66 -4.72 -13.42
N VAL A 48 -9.38 -4.17 -12.23
CA VAL A 48 -9.34 -2.71 -11.98
C VAL A 48 -7.93 -2.16 -11.73
N ALA A 49 -6.89 -2.97 -11.77
CA ALA A 49 -5.51 -2.50 -11.63
C ALA A 49 -4.93 -1.97 -12.97
N GLY A 50 -5.72 -1.22 -13.72
CA GLY A 50 -5.24 -0.41 -14.83
C GLY A 50 -4.41 0.74 -14.28
N GLY A 51 -3.10 0.75 -14.59
CA GLY A 51 -2.19 1.82 -14.20
C GLY A 51 -2.77 3.19 -14.56
N LEU A 52 -3.13 3.95 -13.54
CA LEU A 52 -3.40 5.37 -13.69
C LEU A 52 -2.07 6.05 -13.98
N ALA A 53 -1.77 6.21 -15.27
CA ALA A 53 -0.86 7.25 -15.70
C ALA A 53 -1.48 8.57 -15.22
N GLU A 54 -0.82 9.28 -14.32
CA GLU A 54 -1.24 10.62 -13.92
C GLU A 54 -1.35 11.47 -15.18
N PRO A 55 -2.53 12.06 -15.47
CA PRO A 55 -2.61 13.06 -16.52
C PRO A 55 -1.70 14.22 -16.09
N ALA A 56 -0.83 14.65 -16.99
CA ALA A 56 0.00 15.82 -16.79
C ALA A 56 -0.91 16.99 -16.36
N ALA A 57 -0.83 17.36 -15.09
CA ALA A 57 -1.61 18.45 -14.53
C ALA A 57 -1.25 19.73 -15.28
N ALA A 58 -2.25 20.36 -15.88
CA ALA A 58 -2.10 21.73 -16.35
C ALA A 58 -1.67 22.60 -15.18
N PRO A 59 -0.75 23.56 -15.37
CA PRO A 59 -0.29 24.41 -14.29
C PRO A 59 -1.49 25.13 -13.66
N TYR A 60 -1.65 24.92 -12.36
CA TYR A 60 -2.65 25.63 -11.56
C TYR A 60 -2.25 27.11 -11.57
N GLU A 61 -2.87 27.92 -12.42
CA GLU A 61 -2.68 29.36 -12.41
C GLU A 61 -3.22 29.87 -11.07
N HIS A 62 -2.30 30.43 -10.26
CA HIS A 62 -2.66 31.21 -9.08
C HIS A 62 -3.67 32.29 -9.53
N GLN A 63 -4.95 32.09 -9.25
CA GLN A 63 -5.93 33.17 -9.37
C GLN A 63 -5.66 34.18 -8.27
N ALA A 64 -4.67 35.05 -8.55
CA ALA A 64 -4.48 36.26 -7.83
C ALA A 64 -5.56 37.25 -8.28
N ASN A 65 -6.28 37.84 -7.31
CA ASN A 65 -7.12 39.00 -7.38
C ASN A 65 -8.59 38.86 -7.77
N VAL A 66 -9.41 38.69 -6.74
CA VAL A 66 -10.70 39.39 -6.68
C VAL A 66 -10.47 40.75 -6.05
N PRO A 67 -10.81 41.88 -6.71
CA PRO A 67 -10.58 43.21 -6.14
C PRO A 67 -11.53 43.48 -4.97
N GLY A 68 -11.02 43.70 -3.77
CA GLY A 68 -11.81 44.26 -2.69
C GLY A 68 -11.49 43.83 -1.27
N THR A 69 -10.81 42.72 -1.03
CA THR A 69 -10.35 42.30 0.31
C THR A 69 -8.96 41.71 0.21
N PRO A 70 -8.03 41.99 1.11
CA PRO A 70 -6.80 41.24 1.20
C PRO A 70 -7.19 39.87 1.80
N GLN A 71 -7.68 38.98 0.97
CA GLN A 71 -7.89 37.60 1.35
C GLN A 71 -6.48 37.01 1.50
N ARG A 72 -6.05 36.90 2.75
CA ARG A 72 -4.78 36.29 3.09
C ARG A 72 -4.82 34.89 2.49
N TRP A 73 -4.01 34.64 1.45
CA TRP A 73 -3.92 33.34 0.81
C TRP A 73 -3.77 32.27 1.89
N ASN A 74 -4.67 31.30 1.92
CA ASN A 74 -4.68 30.25 2.91
C ASN A 74 -4.59 28.89 2.20
N PRO A 75 -3.42 28.21 2.28
CA PRO A 75 -3.19 26.95 1.61
C PRO A 75 -4.17 25.85 2.06
N ILE A 76 -4.71 25.95 3.28
CA ILE A 76 -5.71 24.99 3.78
C ILE A 76 -7.00 25.08 2.97
N MET A 77 -7.46 26.30 2.63
CA MET A 77 -8.68 26.49 1.84
C MET A 77 -8.54 25.86 0.45
N VAL A 78 -7.38 26.03 -0.18
CA VAL A 78 -7.10 25.42 -1.49
C VAL A 78 -7.19 23.90 -1.43
N LEU A 79 -6.66 23.28 -0.37
CA LEU A 79 -6.72 21.83 -0.19
C LEU A 79 -8.15 21.37 0.19
N ALA A 80 -8.86 22.11 1.04
CA ALA A 80 -10.19 21.74 1.51
C ALA A 80 -11.28 21.89 0.43
N GLU A 81 -11.09 22.81 -0.53
CA GLU A 81 -12.00 23.06 -1.63
C GLU A 81 -11.64 22.25 -2.91
N ALA A 82 -10.55 21.48 -2.87
CA ALA A 82 -10.16 20.60 -3.97
C ALA A 82 -11.09 19.36 -4.03
N ASP A 83 -12.07 19.43 -4.94
CA ASP A 83 -13.07 18.38 -5.11
C ASP A 83 -12.47 17.13 -5.80
N HIS A 84 -12.34 17.13 -7.10
CA HIS A 84 -11.85 15.99 -7.89
C HIS A 84 -10.42 16.17 -8.42
N ASN A 85 -9.89 17.39 -8.37
CA ASN A 85 -8.53 17.70 -8.78
C ASN A 85 -7.70 18.11 -7.56
N LEU A 86 -7.01 17.13 -6.97
CA LEU A 86 -6.06 17.45 -5.91
C LEU A 86 -4.95 18.38 -6.44
N PRO A 87 -4.57 19.42 -5.66
CA PRO A 87 -3.48 20.29 -6.04
C PRO A 87 -2.14 19.54 -6.12
N PRO A 88 -1.13 20.09 -6.78
CA PRO A 88 0.21 19.51 -6.82
C PRO A 88 0.72 19.14 -5.42
N GLY A 89 1.52 18.07 -5.30
CA GLY A 89 1.98 17.58 -4.02
C GLY A 89 2.70 18.60 -3.14
N VAL A 90 3.34 19.61 -3.74
CA VAL A 90 3.94 20.75 -3.01
C VAL A 90 2.86 21.56 -2.30
N ASP A 91 1.73 21.81 -2.94
CA ASP A 91 0.63 22.61 -2.38
C ASP A 91 -0.07 21.84 -1.26
N VAL A 92 -0.23 20.51 -1.44
CA VAL A 92 -0.71 19.63 -0.38
C VAL A 92 0.19 19.68 0.85
N LEU A 93 1.51 19.54 0.66
CA LEU A 93 2.47 19.61 1.77
C LEU A 93 2.48 20.98 2.43
N GLU A 94 2.40 22.06 1.65
CA GLU A 94 2.31 23.42 2.18
C GLU A 94 1.10 23.59 3.08
N ALA A 95 -0.08 23.10 2.67
CA ALA A 95 -1.29 23.13 3.48
C ALA A 95 -1.15 22.33 4.79
N LEU A 96 -0.57 21.13 4.72
CA LEU A 96 -0.34 20.31 5.90
C LEU A 96 0.68 20.92 6.86
N LEU A 97 1.75 21.53 6.34
CA LEU A 97 2.73 22.25 7.15
C LEU A 97 2.12 23.50 7.79
N TYR A 98 1.27 24.21 7.06
CA TYR A 98 0.56 25.39 7.56
C TYR A 98 -0.40 25.03 8.70
N LEU A 99 -1.05 23.86 8.65
CA LEU A 99 -1.85 23.33 9.76
C LEU A 99 -0.99 23.07 11.01
N ALA A 100 0.25 22.60 10.82
CA ALA A 100 1.16 22.31 11.93
C ALA A 100 1.81 23.56 12.53
N ASP A 101 2.18 24.52 11.68
CA ASP A 101 2.83 25.77 12.08
C ASP A 101 2.64 26.85 11.01
N PRO A 102 1.61 27.71 11.15
CA PRO A 102 1.32 28.79 10.19
C PRO A 102 2.41 29.84 10.05
N GLU A 103 3.28 29.97 11.03
CA GLU A 103 4.35 30.99 11.05
C GLU A 103 5.64 30.48 10.39
N SER A 104 5.71 29.18 10.07
CA SER A 104 6.87 28.61 9.37
C SER A 104 6.86 28.97 7.88
N LYS A 105 8.01 28.79 7.24
CA LYS A 105 8.16 28.99 5.78
C LYS A 105 7.62 27.78 5.03
N CYS A 106 6.30 27.52 5.17
CA CYS A 106 5.66 26.28 4.71
C CYS A 106 5.96 25.95 3.25
N ARG A 107 5.87 26.93 2.33
CA ARG A 107 6.18 26.73 0.91
C ARG A 107 7.61 26.26 0.67
N GLN A 108 8.59 26.91 1.27
CA GLN A 108 10.00 26.54 1.11
C GLN A 108 10.30 25.16 1.71
N ILE A 109 9.65 24.83 2.82
CA ILE A 109 9.78 23.50 3.43
C ILE A 109 9.13 22.45 2.55
N ALA A 110 7.95 22.71 1.98
CA ALA A 110 7.25 21.81 1.08
C ALA A 110 8.04 21.50 -0.20
N GLU A 111 8.59 22.54 -0.85
CA GLU A 111 9.46 22.39 -2.02
C GLU A 111 10.68 21.53 -1.71
N LYS A 112 11.38 21.84 -0.61
CA LYS A 112 12.52 21.05 -0.15
C LYS A 112 12.12 19.61 0.19
N ALA A 113 10.96 19.41 0.78
CA ALA A 113 10.47 18.09 1.13
C ALA A 113 10.21 17.25 -0.12
N MET A 114 9.60 17.82 -1.15
CA MET A 114 9.41 17.14 -2.43
C MET A 114 10.73 16.83 -3.13
N GLU A 115 11.70 17.74 -3.09
CA GLU A 115 13.05 17.50 -3.63
C GLU A 115 13.75 16.32 -2.93
N VAL A 116 13.69 16.28 -1.58
CA VAL A 116 14.44 15.31 -0.77
C VAL A 116 13.77 13.93 -0.72
N PHE A 117 12.45 13.88 -0.69
CA PHE A 117 11.67 12.63 -0.48
C PHE A 117 10.91 12.17 -1.72
N GLY A 118 10.70 13.02 -2.71
CA GLY A 118 10.12 12.71 -4.02
C GLY A 118 8.59 12.66 -4.06
N SER A 119 7.89 12.49 -2.94
CA SER A 119 6.42 12.44 -2.91
C SER A 119 5.85 12.79 -1.54
N VAL A 120 4.57 13.21 -1.51
CA VAL A 120 3.84 13.50 -0.26
C VAL A 120 3.82 12.26 0.65
N GLY A 121 3.52 11.09 0.09
CA GLY A 121 3.51 9.84 0.85
C GLY A 121 4.86 9.51 1.49
N ALA A 122 5.96 9.73 0.77
CA ALA A 122 7.31 9.53 1.30
C ALA A 122 7.65 10.52 2.42
N VAL A 123 7.19 11.78 2.33
CA VAL A 123 7.35 12.76 3.40
C VAL A 123 6.57 12.34 4.64
N LEU A 124 5.28 11.99 4.47
CA LEU A 124 4.40 11.64 5.58
C LEU A 124 4.82 10.34 6.29
N SER A 125 5.40 9.38 5.56
CA SER A 125 5.89 8.11 6.11
C SER A 125 7.30 8.21 6.70
N ALA A 126 8.07 9.27 6.40
CA ALA A 126 9.44 9.44 6.87
C ALA A 126 9.53 9.51 8.41
N ARG A 127 10.63 8.99 8.97
CA ARG A 127 10.85 9.03 10.42
C ARG A 127 11.10 10.44 10.92
N VAL A 128 10.67 10.74 12.14
CA VAL A 128 10.85 12.06 12.77
C VAL A 128 12.31 12.56 12.69
N PRO A 129 13.35 11.75 13.00
CA PRO A 129 14.74 12.19 12.87
C PRO A 129 15.14 12.55 11.43
N ASP A 130 14.58 11.86 10.43
CA ASP A 130 14.88 12.15 9.02
C ASP A 130 14.22 13.47 8.58
N LEU A 131 12.97 13.73 8.99
CA LEU A 131 12.27 14.98 8.73
C LEU A 131 12.99 16.16 9.38
N THR A 132 13.33 16.07 10.66
CA THR A 132 14.01 17.15 11.39
C THR A 132 15.39 17.43 10.80
N LYS A 133 16.18 16.40 10.53
CA LYS A 133 17.56 16.55 10.03
C LYS A 133 17.61 17.07 8.59
N LYS A 134 16.78 16.51 7.70
CA LYS A 134 16.83 16.81 6.26
C LYS A 134 16.11 18.09 5.92
N LEU A 135 14.96 18.36 6.54
CA LEU A 135 14.16 19.57 6.25
C LEU A 135 14.51 20.73 7.17
N GLY A 136 15.08 20.47 8.34
CA GLY A 136 15.37 21.50 9.33
C GLY A 136 14.13 21.97 10.09
N VAL A 137 13.05 21.16 10.08
CA VAL A 137 11.81 21.47 10.79
C VAL A 137 11.92 21.13 12.28
N ARG A 138 11.11 21.81 13.10
CA ARG A 138 10.96 21.49 14.52
C ARG A 138 10.35 20.09 14.69
N GLN A 139 10.63 19.47 15.81
CA GLN A 139 10.18 18.10 16.11
C GLN A 139 8.65 18.00 16.14
N GLU A 140 7.95 19.04 16.59
CA GLU A 140 6.49 19.11 16.65
C GLU A 140 5.88 19.05 15.25
N ILE A 141 6.47 19.72 14.26
CA ILE A 141 6.04 19.66 12.86
C ILE A 141 6.23 18.25 12.31
N ALA A 142 7.37 17.62 12.60
CA ALA A 142 7.62 16.24 12.17
C ALA A 142 6.62 15.26 12.81
N TYR A 143 6.26 15.42 14.08
CA TYR A 143 5.21 14.64 14.72
C TYR A 143 3.82 14.91 14.12
N ALA A 144 3.49 16.15 13.77
CA ALA A 144 2.21 16.48 13.13
C ALA A 144 2.07 15.76 11.77
N LEU A 145 3.11 15.76 10.94
CA LEU A 145 3.12 15.03 9.66
C LEU A 145 2.96 13.50 9.89
N ARG A 146 3.62 12.94 10.90
CA ARG A 146 3.47 11.53 11.27
C ARG A 146 2.07 11.22 11.81
N ALA A 147 1.44 12.13 12.55
CA ALA A 147 0.08 11.96 13.04
C ALA A 147 -0.94 11.93 11.89
N ILE A 148 -0.75 12.78 10.87
CA ILE A 148 -1.56 12.75 9.64
C ILE A 148 -1.44 11.38 8.96
N HIS A 149 -0.23 10.87 8.78
CA HIS A 149 -0.01 9.54 8.21
C HIS A 149 -0.70 8.44 9.04
N ALA A 150 -0.59 8.49 10.36
CA ALA A 150 -1.26 7.54 11.25
C ALA A 150 -2.79 7.61 11.13
N GLY A 151 -3.34 8.83 11.00
CA GLY A 151 -4.78 9.05 10.75
C GLY A 151 -5.24 8.45 9.43
N MET A 152 -4.50 8.68 8.36
CA MET A 152 -4.80 8.08 7.04
C MET A 152 -4.79 6.55 7.10
N ARG A 153 -3.79 5.96 7.76
CA ARG A 153 -3.75 4.50 7.99
C ARG A 153 -4.96 4.01 8.77
N SER A 154 -5.39 4.75 9.79
CA SER A 154 -6.57 4.38 10.59
C SER A 154 -7.82 4.36 9.74
N VAL A 155 -8.05 5.40 8.93
CA VAL A 155 -9.21 5.48 8.02
C VAL A 155 -9.20 4.32 7.01
N LEU A 156 -8.08 4.04 6.36
CA LEU A 156 -7.99 2.95 5.39
C LEU A 156 -8.08 1.55 6.05
N ARG A 157 -7.83 1.45 7.35
CA ARG A 157 -7.97 0.21 8.09
C ARG A 157 -9.42 -0.10 8.50
N GLU A 158 -10.26 0.91 8.64
CA GLU A 158 -11.65 0.75 9.10
C GLU A 158 -12.44 -0.24 8.24
N PRO A 159 -12.49 -0.13 6.89
CA PRO A 159 -13.22 -1.08 6.06
C PRO A 159 -12.75 -2.52 6.22
N LEU A 160 -11.45 -2.73 6.46
CA LEU A 160 -10.88 -4.07 6.65
C LEU A 160 -11.34 -4.72 7.97
N ARG A 161 -11.71 -3.91 8.99
CA ARG A 161 -12.18 -4.38 10.31
C ARG A 161 -13.69 -4.60 10.36
N GLU A 162 -14.45 -3.85 9.59
CA GLU A 162 -15.91 -3.94 9.58
C GLU A 162 -16.37 -5.16 8.83
N ARG A 163 -15.93 -6.38 9.16
CA ARG A 163 -16.45 -7.69 8.74
C ARG A 163 -17.26 -7.75 7.43
N ILE A 164 -17.17 -6.72 6.64
CA ILE A 164 -17.50 -6.76 5.23
C ILE A 164 -16.40 -7.64 4.66
N PRO A 165 -16.72 -8.75 3.99
CA PRO A 165 -15.68 -9.51 3.30
C PRO A 165 -14.82 -8.46 2.59
N ILE A 166 -13.48 -8.51 2.77
CA ILE A 166 -12.56 -7.52 2.18
C ILE A 166 -13.13 -7.25 0.81
N GLY A 167 -13.89 -6.16 0.70
CA GLY A 167 -14.89 -5.99 -0.33
C GLY A 167 -14.26 -5.84 -1.69
N THR A 168 -12.98 -5.42 -1.69
CA THR A 168 -12.16 -5.38 -2.88
C THR A 168 -10.69 -5.55 -2.47
N PHE A 169 -9.96 -6.26 -3.28
CA PHE A 169 -8.50 -6.35 -3.21
C PHE A 169 -7.86 -4.94 -3.20
N THR A 170 -8.55 -3.96 -3.80
CA THR A 170 -8.14 -2.55 -3.83
C THR A 170 -7.99 -1.95 -2.44
N GLU A 171 -8.96 -2.16 -1.53
CA GLU A 171 -8.90 -1.62 -0.16
C GLU A 171 -7.69 -2.18 0.62
N LEU A 172 -7.38 -3.47 0.40
CA LEU A 172 -6.20 -4.09 0.98
C LEU A 172 -4.92 -3.44 0.43
N ILE A 173 -4.82 -3.26 -0.90
CA ILE A 173 -3.65 -2.64 -1.54
C ILE A 173 -3.49 -1.20 -1.10
N ASP A 174 -4.55 -0.43 -0.97
CA ASP A 174 -4.50 0.95 -0.48
C ASP A 174 -3.97 1.00 0.96
N TYR A 175 -4.47 0.12 1.82
CA TYR A 175 -3.99 0.04 3.21
C TYR A 175 -2.52 -0.39 3.32
N VAL A 176 -2.12 -1.46 2.62
CA VAL A 176 -0.72 -1.92 2.67
C VAL A 176 0.21 -0.95 1.94
N GLY A 177 -0.28 -0.28 0.90
CA GLY A 177 0.45 0.74 0.17
C GLY A 177 0.82 1.92 1.07
N ILE A 178 -0.14 2.53 1.76
CA ILE A 178 0.15 3.64 2.68
C ILE A 178 1.03 3.20 3.86
N THR A 179 0.96 1.92 4.22
CA THR A 179 1.73 1.38 5.34
C THR A 179 3.19 1.12 4.97
N LEU A 180 3.46 0.57 3.80
CA LEU A 180 4.74 -0.05 3.47
C LEU A 180 5.46 0.55 2.25
N LYS A 181 4.75 1.18 1.31
CA LYS A 181 5.31 1.65 0.02
C LYS A 181 6.53 2.56 0.14
N HIS A 182 6.61 3.34 1.20
CA HIS A 182 7.66 4.33 1.42
C HIS A 182 8.67 3.94 2.51
N GLU A 183 8.58 2.72 3.03
CA GLU A 183 9.57 2.22 3.98
C GLU A 183 10.93 2.08 3.27
N THR A 184 11.98 2.55 3.95
CA THR A 184 13.35 2.57 3.42
C THR A 184 14.13 1.30 3.74
N ILE A 185 13.56 0.45 4.56
CA ILE A 185 14.07 -0.88 4.91
C ILE A 185 12.98 -1.90 4.65
N GLU A 186 13.36 -3.14 4.50
CA GLU A 186 12.40 -4.23 4.32
C GLU A 186 11.61 -4.47 5.60
N VAL A 187 10.29 -4.55 5.47
CA VAL A 187 9.36 -4.79 6.58
C VAL A 187 8.43 -5.92 6.18
N LEU A 188 8.35 -6.94 6.99
CA LEU A 188 7.32 -7.98 6.86
C LEU A 188 6.14 -7.65 7.76
N HIS A 189 4.98 -7.60 7.17
CA HIS A 189 3.71 -7.31 7.82
C HIS A 189 2.75 -8.48 7.64
N MET A 190 2.06 -8.88 8.70
CA MET A 190 1.12 -9.99 8.69
C MET A 190 -0.28 -9.48 9.00
N LEU A 191 -1.25 -9.88 8.18
CA LEU A 191 -2.67 -9.59 8.36
C LEU A 191 -3.37 -10.88 8.75
N TYR A 192 -4.00 -10.91 9.91
CA TYR A 192 -4.70 -12.08 10.46
C TYR A 192 -6.20 -11.89 10.27
N LEU A 193 -6.86 -12.86 9.65
CA LEU A 193 -8.24 -12.77 9.20
C LEU A 193 -9.13 -13.80 9.89
N ASP A 194 -10.38 -13.44 10.13
CA ASP A 194 -11.41 -14.34 10.59
C ASP A 194 -11.99 -15.19 9.43
N ARG A 195 -12.96 -16.07 9.73
CA ARG A 195 -13.62 -16.93 8.73
C ARG A 195 -14.40 -16.16 7.66
N LYS A 196 -14.69 -14.88 7.88
CA LYS A 196 -15.38 -14.00 6.93
C LYS A 196 -14.41 -13.05 6.24
N ASN A 197 -13.11 -13.30 6.35
CA ASN A 197 -12.04 -12.45 5.85
C ASN A 197 -12.00 -11.05 6.47
N GLY A 198 -12.64 -10.84 7.62
CA GLY A 198 -12.50 -9.61 8.40
C GLY A 198 -11.14 -9.55 9.09
N LEU A 199 -10.51 -8.39 9.07
CA LEU A 199 -9.21 -8.18 9.72
C LEU A 199 -9.36 -8.24 11.25
N ILE A 200 -8.73 -9.24 11.87
CA ILE A 200 -8.62 -9.37 13.33
C ILE A 200 -7.49 -8.49 13.84
N SER A 201 -6.30 -8.66 13.26
CA SER A 201 -5.09 -7.92 13.62
C SER A 201 -4.15 -7.79 12.44
N ASP A 202 -3.34 -6.74 12.47
CA ASP A 202 -2.20 -6.55 11.59
C ASP A 202 -0.96 -6.25 12.42
N GLU A 203 0.15 -6.90 12.11
CA GLU A 203 1.38 -6.79 12.88
C GLU A 203 2.61 -6.67 11.98
N GLU A 204 3.49 -5.74 12.32
CA GLU A 204 4.85 -5.74 11.83
C GLU A 204 5.61 -6.88 12.53
N THR A 205 5.92 -7.93 11.77
CA THR A 205 6.57 -9.13 12.30
C THR A 205 8.10 -9.02 12.23
N HIS A 206 8.60 -8.31 11.22
CA HIS A 206 10.03 -8.12 11.04
C HIS A 206 10.34 -6.77 10.39
N ARG A 207 11.46 -6.16 10.78
CA ARG A 207 11.99 -4.91 10.22
C ARG A 207 13.51 -4.99 10.11
N GLY A 208 14.05 -4.88 8.91
CA GLY A 208 15.49 -4.88 8.67
C GLY A 208 15.89 -5.68 7.43
N THR A 209 17.19 -5.93 7.26
CA THR A 209 17.70 -6.75 6.16
C THR A 209 17.41 -8.22 6.45
N VAL A 210 16.84 -8.92 5.49
CA VAL A 210 16.40 -10.32 5.58
C VAL A 210 17.55 -11.29 5.93
N ASP A 211 18.80 -10.88 5.73
CA ASP A 211 19.98 -11.73 5.87
C ASP A 211 20.36 -12.08 7.33
N HIS A 212 19.81 -11.42 8.36
CA HIS A 212 20.38 -11.54 9.71
C HIS A 212 19.40 -11.91 10.84
N VAL A 213 18.09 -11.90 10.63
CA VAL A 213 17.12 -12.42 11.62
C VAL A 213 16.18 -13.40 10.93
N PRO A 214 16.35 -14.69 11.11
CA PRO A 214 15.48 -15.68 10.49
C PRO A 214 14.07 -15.54 11.06
N ILE A 215 13.11 -15.22 10.19
CA ILE A 215 11.70 -15.31 10.51
C ILE A 215 11.33 -16.78 10.40
N TYR A 216 10.86 -17.35 11.50
CA TYR A 216 10.48 -18.76 11.50
C TYR A 216 8.97 -18.89 11.25
N PRO A 217 8.53 -19.74 10.29
CA PRO A 217 7.10 -20.00 10.06
C PRO A 217 6.35 -20.38 11.34
N ARG A 218 6.99 -21.05 12.31
CA ARG A 218 6.39 -21.40 13.61
C ARG A 218 5.93 -20.18 14.41
N GLU A 219 6.62 -19.04 14.32
CA GLU A 219 6.21 -17.81 15.02
C GLU A 219 4.95 -17.21 14.37
N ILE A 220 4.86 -17.26 13.04
CA ILE A 220 3.67 -16.84 12.30
C ILE A 220 2.49 -17.73 12.68
N VAL A 221 2.67 -19.06 12.68
CA VAL A 221 1.64 -20.02 13.10
C VAL A 221 1.19 -19.75 14.54
N LYS A 222 2.14 -19.53 15.45
CA LYS A 222 1.84 -19.22 16.85
C LYS A 222 0.94 -17.98 16.96
N ARG A 223 1.30 -16.89 16.27
CA ARG A 223 0.51 -15.65 16.28
C ARG A 223 -0.87 -15.84 15.66
N ALA A 224 -0.96 -16.57 14.55
CA ALA A 224 -2.23 -16.90 13.93
C ALA A 224 -3.18 -17.66 14.87
N LEU A 225 -2.65 -18.61 15.64
CA LEU A 225 -3.41 -19.35 16.66
C LEU A 225 -3.81 -18.46 17.83
N GLU A 226 -2.92 -17.59 18.31
CA GLU A 226 -3.21 -16.62 19.40
C GLU A 226 -4.36 -15.68 19.03
N PHE A 227 -4.45 -15.25 17.77
CA PHE A 227 -5.56 -14.43 17.28
C PHE A 227 -6.82 -15.24 16.91
N GLY A 228 -6.74 -16.56 16.88
CA GLY A 228 -7.83 -17.39 16.36
C GLY A 228 -8.11 -17.15 14.87
N ALA A 229 -7.08 -16.81 14.11
CA ALA A 229 -7.18 -16.51 12.70
C ALA A 229 -7.52 -17.76 11.89
N SER A 230 -8.37 -17.63 10.89
CA SER A 230 -8.69 -18.67 9.92
C SER A 230 -7.85 -18.54 8.65
N ALA A 231 -7.37 -17.34 8.38
CA ALA A 231 -6.50 -17.04 7.24
C ALA A 231 -5.49 -15.95 7.58
N VAL A 232 -4.44 -15.88 6.77
CA VAL A 232 -3.37 -14.90 6.89
C VAL A 232 -3.05 -14.34 5.49
N ILE A 233 -2.76 -13.05 5.40
CA ILE A 233 -2.10 -12.44 4.25
C ILE A 233 -0.73 -11.96 4.72
N MET A 234 0.29 -12.34 3.98
CA MET A 234 1.66 -11.90 4.21
C MET A 234 1.97 -10.74 3.26
N VAL A 235 2.58 -9.68 3.76
CA VAL A 235 2.96 -8.52 2.95
C VAL A 235 4.35 -8.06 3.32
N HIS A 236 5.21 -7.82 2.35
CA HIS A 236 6.47 -7.11 2.59
C HIS A 236 6.75 -6.08 1.49
N ASN A 237 7.60 -5.12 1.79
CA ASN A 237 8.00 -4.12 0.82
C ASN A 237 9.40 -4.37 0.30
N HIS A 238 9.64 -3.98 -0.95
CA HIS A 238 10.97 -3.87 -1.52
C HIS A 238 11.45 -2.41 -1.54
N PRO A 239 12.45 -2.03 -0.74
CA PRO A 239 13.00 -0.67 -0.71
C PRO A 239 13.56 -0.20 -2.04
N SER A 240 13.96 -1.13 -2.92
CA SER A 240 14.37 -0.82 -4.31
C SER A 240 13.26 -0.13 -5.10
N GLY A 241 12.00 -0.43 -4.77
CA GLY A 241 10.79 0.03 -5.45
C GLY A 241 10.26 -0.93 -6.50
N ASP A 242 11.00 -1.98 -6.84
CA ASP A 242 10.56 -3.05 -7.76
C ASP A 242 9.88 -4.17 -6.95
N PRO A 243 8.58 -4.47 -7.19
CA PRO A 243 7.87 -5.51 -6.45
C PRO A 243 8.13 -6.93 -6.99
N THR A 244 9.04 -7.11 -7.94
CA THR A 244 9.33 -8.44 -8.51
C THR A 244 9.78 -9.42 -7.43
N PRO A 245 9.10 -10.59 -7.28
CA PRO A 245 9.45 -11.58 -6.28
C PRO A 245 10.85 -12.17 -6.49
N SER A 246 11.63 -12.28 -5.42
CA SER A 246 12.85 -13.06 -5.41
C SER A 246 12.56 -14.56 -5.21
N LYS A 247 13.52 -15.43 -5.51
CA LYS A 247 13.42 -16.87 -5.19
C LYS A 247 13.29 -17.12 -3.69
N ALA A 248 13.88 -16.26 -2.87
CA ALA A 248 13.80 -16.35 -1.41
C ALA A 248 12.39 -16.03 -0.93
N ASP A 249 11.74 -15.00 -1.46
CA ASP A 249 10.35 -14.62 -1.14
C ASP A 249 9.39 -15.77 -1.43
N VAL A 250 9.50 -16.36 -2.63
CA VAL A 250 8.68 -17.50 -3.04
C VAL A 250 8.91 -18.69 -2.11
N SER A 251 10.17 -19.05 -1.87
CA SER A 251 10.51 -20.19 -1.00
C SER A 251 10.01 -19.99 0.43
N PHE A 252 10.15 -18.80 0.99
CA PHE A 252 9.69 -18.47 2.33
C PHE A 252 8.16 -18.50 2.40
N SER A 253 7.46 -17.89 1.44
CA SER A 253 5.99 -17.91 1.38
C SER A 253 5.43 -19.32 1.31
N GLN A 254 6.02 -20.20 0.52
CA GLN A 254 5.65 -21.62 0.45
C GLN A 254 5.92 -22.38 1.75
N GLN A 255 6.98 -22.03 2.50
CA GLN A 255 7.22 -22.61 3.83
C GLN A 255 6.16 -22.18 4.84
N VAL A 256 5.77 -20.89 4.81
CA VAL A 256 4.71 -20.36 5.66
C VAL A 256 3.37 -21.00 5.31
N GLU A 257 3.02 -21.11 4.03
CA GLU A 257 1.79 -21.78 3.57
C GLU A 257 1.69 -23.22 4.09
N ARG A 258 2.75 -24.00 3.91
CA ARG A 258 2.80 -25.38 4.44
C ARG A 258 2.66 -25.44 5.96
N ALA A 259 3.28 -24.52 6.69
CA ALA A 259 3.19 -24.50 8.14
C ALA A 259 1.79 -24.13 8.65
N LEU A 260 1.14 -23.17 8.02
CA LEU A 260 -0.23 -22.75 8.33
C LEU A 260 -1.26 -23.82 7.97
N SER A 261 -1.11 -24.49 6.83
CA SER A 261 -2.04 -25.51 6.34
C SER A 261 -2.20 -26.70 7.29
N VAL A 262 -1.13 -27.09 7.99
CA VAL A 262 -1.18 -28.16 9.02
C VAL A 262 -2.14 -27.81 10.16
N MET A 263 -2.34 -26.52 10.42
CA MET A 263 -3.25 -25.99 11.45
C MET A 263 -4.62 -25.59 10.87
N ASN A 264 -4.93 -25.95 9.62
CA ASN A 264 -6.14 -25.52 8.90
C ASN A 264 -6.29 -23.98 8.84
N ILE A 265 -5.17 -23.27 8.73
CA ILE A 265 -5.13 -21.83 8.51
C ILE A 265 -4.66 -21.58 7.07
N ALA A 266 -5.42 -20.81 6.31
CA ALA A 266 -5.07 -20.51 4.93
C ALA A 266 -4.04 -19.39 4.85
N LEU A 267 -3.03 -19.51 3.96
CA LEU A 267 -2.29 -18.35 3.47
C LEU A 267 -3.03 -17.85 2.23
N HIS A 268 -3.82 -16.77 2.37
CA HIS A 268 -4.59 -16.23 1.24
C HIS A 268 -3.69 -15.70 0.14
N ASP A 269 -2.67 -14.93 0.49
CA ASP A 269 -1.69 -14.44 -0.46
C ASP A 269 -0.38 -14.04 0.22
N SER A 270 0.65 -13.83 -0.59
CA SER A 270 1.89 -13.16 -0.22
C SER A 270 2.11 -12.01 -1.20
N LEU A 271 2.01 -10.78 -0.68
CA LEU A 271 2.07 -9.56 -1.45
C LEU A 271 3.43 -8.88 -1.27
N ILE A 272 3.97 -8.36 -2.36
CA ILE A 272 5.19 -7.58 -2.36
C ILE A 272 4.87 -6.17 -2.83
N VAL A 273 5.16 -5.17 -2.02
CA VAL A 273 4.87 -3.76 -2.29
C VAL A 273 6.13 -3.03 -2.71
N GLY A 274 6.11 -2.42 -3.90
CA GLY A 274 7.15 -1.55 -4.40
C GLY A 274 6.62 -0.14 -4.68
N ARG A 275 7.51 0.81 -4.98
CA ARG A 275 7.10 2.15 -5.42
C ARG A 275 6.38 2.14 -6.75
N SER A 276 6.72 1.20 -7.63
CA SER A 276 6.13 1.03 -8.96
C SER A 276 4.81 0.26 -8.97
N GLY A 277 4.39 -0.34 -7.83
CA GLY A 277 3.19 -1.15 -7.74
C GLY A 277 3.32 -2.26 -6.70
N PHE A 278 2.61 -3.35 -6.92
CA PHE A 278 2.66 -4.54 -6.07
C PHE A 278 2.72 -5.82 -6.93
N ALA A 279 3.12 -6.92 -6.32
CA ALA A 279 3.03 -8.27 -6.88
C ALA A 279 2.30 -9.20 -5.90
N SER A 280 1.48 -10.11 -6.41
CA SER A 280 0.81 -11.17 -5.69
C SER A 280 1.41 -12.52 -6.11
N LEU A 281 1.95 -13.27 -5.16
CA LEU A 281 2.53 -14.57 -5.46
C LEU A 281 1.44 -15.58 -5.88
N ARG A 282 0.23 -15.45 -5.33
CA ARG A 282 -0.92 -16.28 -5.70
C ARG A 282 -1.32 -16.03 -7.16
N SER A 283 -1.46 -14.76 -7.55
CA SER A 283 -1.79 -14.40 -8.94
C SER A 283 -0.68 -14.81 -9.94
N LEU A 284 0.57 -14.88 -9.48
CA LEU A 284 1.70 -15.36 -10.28
C LEU A 284 1.80 -16.89 -10.33
N GLY A 285 0.91 -17.62 -9.66
CA GLY A 285 0.94 -19.09 -9.59
C GLY A 285 2.14 -19.66 -8.83
N GLN A 286 2.67 -18.90 -7.86
CA GLN A 286 3.85 -19.28 -7.07
C GLN A 286 3.48 -19.75 -5.65
N LEU A 287 2.19 -19.65 -5.31
CA LEU A 287 1.55 -20.19 -4.10
C LEU A 287 0.39 -21.09 -4.46
#